data_a64b50925d487a33053f60facabc2b37
#
_entry.id   a64b50925d487a33053f60facabc2b37
#
_cell.length_a   1.000
_cell.length_b   1.000
_cell.length_c   1.000
_cell.angle_alpha   90.00
_cell.angle_beta   90.00
_cell.angle_gamma   90.00
#
_symmetry.space_group_name_H-M   'P 1'
#
loop_
_entity.id
_entity.type
_entity.pdbx_description
1 polymer ?
#
loop_
_entity_poly.entity_id
_entity_poly.type
_entity_poly.pdbx_seq_one_letter_code
_entity_poly.pdbx_strand_id
1 'polypeptide(L)'
;ISNPASNLKLASGIAPIQSMLQRNINVCLGTDGPASNNCLDMFREMFLVTGLAKYKEKDASAVDAYEVLKMATVNAAKALHLNCGVLEAGKLADLIILDLHQPNMQPINNVAKNIVYSGSKSNVKCTMVNGKILYEDGHFHVGFEIEALYDEVQKRVERLMR
;
A
#
# COMPACT_ATOMS: atom_id res chain seq x y z
N ILE A 1 -1.59 13.16 -2.40
CA ILE A 1 -1.78 11.70 -2.29
C ILE A 1 -2.36 11.22 -3.60
N SER A 2 -1.88 10.10 -4.13
CA SER A 2 -2.44 9.41 -5.30
C SER A 2 -3.10 8.10 -4.86
N ASN A 3 -4.31 7.84 -5.37
CA ASN A 3 -5.10 6.65 -5.06
C ASN A 3 -5.48 5.95 -6.38
N PRO A 4 -4.53 5.27 -7.05
CA PRO A 4 -4.72 4.79 -8.42
C PRO A 4 -5.91 3.84 -8.60
N ALA A 5 -6.15 2.92 -7.68
CA ALA A 5 -7.30 2.00 -7.79
C ALA A 5 -8.64 2.74 -7.69
N SER A 6 -8.77 3.69 -6.77
CA SER A 6 -9.94 4.56 -6.65
C SER A 6 -10.16 5.38 -7.93
N ASN A 7 -9.09 6.02 -8.43
CA ASN A 7 -9.15 6.81 -9.66
C ASN A 7 -9.61 5.98 -10.86
N LEU A 8 -9.13 4.74 -10.99
CA LEU A 8 -9.58 3.82 -12.05
C LEU A 8 -11.04 3.42 -11.87
N LYS A 9 -11.44 3.02 -10.67
CA LYS A 9 -12.80 2.57 -10.39
C LYS A 9 -13.83 3.66 -10.67
N LEU A 10 -13.51 4.91 -10.34
CA LEU A 10 -14.40 6.06 -10.50
C LEU A 10 -14.18 6.81 -11.84
N ALA A 11 -13.32 6.28 -12.72
CA ALA A 11 -12.98 6.90 -14.00
C ALA A 11 -12.48 8.36 -13.87
N SER A 12 -11.78 8.69 -12.76
CA SER A 12 -11.27 10.05 -12.49
C SER A 12 -10.00 10.39 -13.26
N GLY A 13 -9.48 9.45 -14.06
CA GLY A 13 -8.31 9.63 -14.89
C GLY A 13 -7.00 9.14 -14.26
N ILE A 14 -5.89 9.33 -14.99
CA ILE A 14 -4.55 8.91 -14.59
C ILE A 14 -3.75 10.15 -14.20
N ALA A 15 -3.31 10.20 -12.95
CA ALA A 15 -2.49 11.29 -12.42
C ALA A 15 -1.13 11.38 -13.15
N PRO A 16 -0.59 12.61 -13.39
CA PRO A 16 0.69 12.80 -14.07
C PRO A 16 1.88 12.62 -13.12
N ILE A 17 2.02 11.43 -12.53
CA ILE A 17 2.97 11.15 -11.44
C ILE A 17 4.41 11.46 -11.84
N GLN A 18 4.83 11.04 -13.05
CA GLN A 18 6.19 11.30 -13.56
C GLN A 18 6.50 12.80 -13.59
N SER A 19 5.59 13.60 -14.13
CA SER A 19 5.75 15.06 -14.17
C SER A 19 5.76 15.71 -12.77
N MET A 20 4.99 15.16 -11.84
CA MET A 20 5.00 15.65 -10.44
C MET A 20 6.36 15.36 -9.78
N LEU A 21 6.91 14.15 -9.93
CA LEU A 21 8.21 13.78 -9.39
C LEU A 21 9.34 14.62 -9.99
N GLN A 22 9.32 14.86 -11.31
CA GLN A 22 10.29 15.72 -12.00
C GLN A 22 10.28 17.17 -11.47
N ARG A 23 9.16 17.61 -10.94
CA ARG A 23 9.01 18.95 -10.30
C ARG A 23 9.28 18.93 -8.79
N ASN A 24 9.85 17.82 -8.27
CA ASN A 24 10.14 17.62 -6.86
C ASN A 24 8.89 17.76 -5.94
N ILE A 25 7.70 17.46 -6.46
CA ILE A 25 6.49 17.40 -5.64
C ILE A 25 6.54 16.13 -4.80
N ASN A 26 6.32 16.27 -3.50
CA ASN A 26 6.25 15.11 -2.60
C ASN A 26 4.94 14.34 -2.85
N VAL A 27 5.01 13.29 -3.66
CA VAL A 27 3.87 12.41 -3.97
C VAL A 27 3.90 11.21 -3.05
N CYS A 28 2.76 10.87 -2.45
CA CYS A 28 2.57 9.66 -1.66
C CYS A 28 1.37 8.85 -2.16
N LEU A 29 1.33 7.57 -1.81
CA LEU A 29 0.26 6.65 -2.13
C LEU A 29 -0.74 6.53 -0.98
N GLY A 30 -2.00 6.29 -1.33
CA GLY A 30 -3.05 5.90 -0.44
C GLY A 30 -4.03 4.95 -1.12
N THR A 31 -4.86 4.30 -0.36
CA THR A 31 -5.88 3.37 -0.87
C THR A 31 -7.23 4.08 -1.10
N ASP A 32 -7.42 5.30 -0.57
CA ASP A 32 -8.73 5.91 -0.41
C ASP A 32 -9.65 5.07 0.50
N GLY A 33 -10.92 5.40 0.60
CA GLY A 33 -11.87 4.70 1.45
C GLY A 33 -12.45 3.42 0.82
N PRO A 34 -13.09 2.54 1.64
CA PRO A 34 -13.66 1.28 1.16
C PRO A 34 -14.73 1.44 0.06
N ALA A 35 -15.44 2.55 0.03
CA ALA A 35 -16.47 2.83 -0.97
C ALA A 35 -15.88 3.03 -2.37
N SER A 36 -14.75 3.71 -2.47
CA SER A 36 -14.04 4.01 -3.72
C SER A 36 -12.98 2.97 -4.07
N ASN A 37 -12.44 2.25 -3.07
CA ASN A 37 -11.46 1.17 -3.24
C ASN A 37 -11.77 0.00 -2.29
N ASN A 38 -12.44 -1.00 -2.79
CA ASN A 38 -12.85 -2.17 -1.98
C ASN A 38 -11.69 -3.00 -1.42
N CYS A 39 -10.48 -2.91 -2.01
CA CYS A 39 -9.38 -3.82 -1.69
C CYS A 39 -8.50 -3.31 -0.53
N LEU A 40 -8.31 -2.00 -0.36
CA LEU A 40 -7.42 -1.35 0.61
C LEU A 40 -6.03 -2.02 0.69
N ASP A 41 -5.42 -2.30 -0.47
CA ASP A 41 -4.18 -3.06 -0.61
C ASP A 41 -3.07 -2.18 -1.21
N MET A 42 -2.07 -1.82 -0.41
CA MET A 42 -0.95 -0.98 -0.84
C MET A 42 -0.06 -1.62 -1.90
N PHE A 43 0.06 -2.96 -1.95
CA PHE A 43 0.80 -3.63 -3.03
C PHE A 43 0.12 -3.41 -4.39
N ARG A 44 -1.21 -3.50 -4.39
CA ARG A 44 -2.01 -3.18 -5.59
C ARG A 44 -1.84 -1.71 -6.01
N GLU A 45 -1.87 -0.77 -5.06
CA GLU A 45 -1.65 0.65 -5.36
C GLU A 45 -0.24 0.89 -5.93
N MET A 46 0.79 0.26 -5.34
CA MET A 46 2.17 0.34 -5.83
C MET A 46 2.29 -0.16 -7.27
N PHE A 47 1.72 -1.30 -7.60
CA PHE A 47 1.72 -1.82 -8.97
C PHE A 47 0.97 -0.88 -9.93
N LEU A 48 -0.21 -0.41 -9.54
CA LEU A 48 -1.05 0.44 -10.39
C LEU A 48 -0.39 1.79 -10.69
N VAL A 49 0.20 2.44 -9.69
CA VAL A 49 0.81 3.77 -9.90
C VAL A 49 1.94 3.72 -10.91
N THR A 50 2.83 2.73 -10.81
CA THR A 50 3.94 2.58 -11.77
C THR A 50 3.46 2.13 -13.14
N GLY A 51 2.55 1.14 -13.21
CA GLY A 51 2.01 0.64 -14.47
C GLY A 51 1.26 1.71 -15.26
N LEU A 52 0.40 2.47 -14.60
CA LEU A 52 -0.35 3.56 -15.23
C LEU A 52 0.57 4.71 -15.67
N ALA A 53 1.59 5.06 -14.88
CA ALA A 53 2.55 6.07 -15.26
C ALA A 53 3.35 5.65 -16.51
N LYS A 54 3.87 4.43 -16.55
CA LYS A 54 4.59 3.88 -17.73
C LYS A 54 3.71 3.88 -18.98
N TYR A 55 2.46 3.46 -18.84
CA TYR A 55 1.50 3.46 -19.94
C TYR A 55 1.23 4.88 -20.44
N LYS A 56 1.02 5.83 -19.54
CA LYS A 56 0.74 7.24 -19.86
C LYS A 56 1.92 7.93 -20.54
N GLU A 57 3.13 7.74 -20.01
CA GLU A 57 4.35 8.34 -20.53
C GLU A 57 4.90 7.59 -21.78
N LYS A 58 4.40 6.38 -22.07
CA LYS A 58 4.94 5.46 -23.09
C LYS A 58 6.42 5.15 -22.87
N ASP A 59 6.82 5.11 -21.61
CA ASP A 59 8.20 4.89 -21.17
C ASP A 59 8.25 3.86 -20.02
N ALA A 60 8.89 2.73 -20.27
CA ALA A 60 9.04 1.67 -19.28
C ALA A 60 9.94 2.06 -18.07
N SER A 61 10.69 3.14 -18.16
CA SER A 61 11.53 3.67 -17.08
C SER A 61 10.80 4.64 -16.15
N ALA A 62 9.61 5.15 -16.54
CA ALA A 62 8.86 6.10 -15.75
C ALA A 62 8.44 5.51 -14.39
N VAL A 63 8.54 6.31 -13.34
CA VAL A 63 8.15 5.97 -11.96
C VAL A 63 8.63 4.58 -11.54
N ASP A 64 9.93 4.47 -11.28
CA ASP A 64 10.57 3.20 -10.96
C ASP A 64 10.15 2.65 -9.57
N ALA A 65 10.52 1.39 -9.29
CA ALA A 65 10.10 0.70 -8.07
C ALA A 65 10.61 1.37 -6.78
N TYR A 66 11.78 2.00 -6.80
CA TYR A 66 12.31 2.69 -5.61
C TYR A 66 11.54 3.96 -5.31
N GLU A 67 11.17 4.72 -6.34
CA GLU A 67 10.29 5.88 -6.18
C GLU A 67 8.91 5.46 -5.64
N VAL A 68 8.36 4.35 -6.14
CA VAL A 68 7.09 3.81 -5.65
C VAL A 68 7.15 3.41 -4.18
N LEU A 69 8.23 2.75 -3.74
CA LEU A 69 8.42 2.42 -2.32
C LEU A 69 8.53 3.67 -1.45
N LYS A 70 9.23 4.72 -1.91
CA LYS A 70 9.25 6.00 -1.19
C LYS A 70 7.85 6.62 -1.09
N MET A 71 7.07 6.57 -2.18
CA MET A 71 5.68 7.07 -2.17
C MET A 71 4.80 6.33 -1.16
N ALA A 72 5.03 5.03 -0.95
CA ALA A 72 4.29 4.20 -0.01
C ALA A 72 4.80 4.30 1.44
N THR A 73 5.96 4.92 1.68
CA THR A 73 6.62 4.95 3.00
C THR A 73 7.05 6.37 3.40
N VAL A 74 8.29 6.74 3.12
CA VAL A 74 8.91 7.99 3.59
C VAL A 74 8.19 9.25 3.10
N ASN A 75 7.67 9.24 1.88
CA ASN A 75 6.95 10.39 1.34
C ASN A 75 5.61 10.61 2.07
N ALA A 76 4.91 9.51 2.40
CA ALA A 76 3.66 9.55 3.16
C ALA A 76 3.92 10.06 4.60
N ALA A 77 4.95 9.52 5.27
CA ALA A 77 5.36 9.97 6.59
C ALA A 77 5.69 11.48 6.61
N LYS A 78 6.44 11.96 5.60
CA LYS A 78 6.75 13.38 5.43
C LYS A 78 5.49 14.23 5.23
N ALA A 79 4.55 13.79 4.39
CA ALA A 79 3.31 14.53 4.12
C ALA A 79 2.39 14.62 5.34
N LEU A 80 2.43 13.62 6.22
CA LEU A 80 1.63 13.55 7.44
C LEU A 80 2.37 14.07 8.68
N HIS A 81 3.62 14.54 8.53
CA HIS A 81 4.50 14.99 9.63
C HIS A 81 4.69 13.92 10.72
N LEU A 82 4.76 12.64 10.33
CA LEU A 82 4.98 11.50 11.22
C LEU A 82 6.46 11.17 11.32
N ASN A 83 6.92 10.81 12.52
CA ASN A 83 8.30 10.42 12.76
C ASN A 83 8.52 8.91 12.46
N CYS A 84 8.14 8.48 11.24
CA CYS A 84 8.24 7.08 10.77
C CYS A 84 8.63 7.02 9.28
N GLY A 85 8.43 5.88 8.62
CA GLY A 85 8.64 5.68 7.18
C GLY A 85 10.05 5.19 6.83
N VAL A 86 10.97 5.14 7.79
CA VAL A 86 12.32 4.56 7.68
C VAL A 86 12.66 3.78 8.95
N LEU A 87 13.54 2.78 8.82
CA LEU A 87 14.03 1.98 9.94
C LEU A 87 15.31 2.62 10.49
N GLU A 88 15.16 3.53 11.45
CA GLU A 88 16.26 4.26 12.10
C GLU A 88 16.00 4.39 13.60
N ALA A 89 17.08 4.45 14.39
CA ALA A 89 16.97 4.72 15.83
C ALA A 89 16.28 6.07 16.09
N GLY A 90 15.33 6.10 17.03
CA GLY A 90 14.53 7.30 17.36
C GLY A 90 13.30 7.52 16.49
N LYS A 91 13.03 6.65 15.52
CA LYS A 91 11.78 6.62 14.76
C LYS A 91 10.73 5.74 15.42
N LEU A 92 9.47 5.98 15.08
CA LEU A 92 8.38 5.07 15.46
C LEU A 92 8.62 3.70 14.81
N ALA A 93 8.40 2.64 15.57
CA ALA A 93 8.52 1.28 15.08
C ALA A 93 7.27 0.87 14.30
N ASP A 94 7.07 1.51 13.14
CA ASP A 94 6.04 1.23 12.15
C ASP A 94 6.69 0.45 11.02
N LEU A 95 6.43 -0.85 10.93
CA LEU A 95 7.04 -1.73 9.94
C LEU A 95 6.14 -2.90 9.57
N ILE A 96 6.45 -3.50 8.43
CA ILE A 96 5.94 -4.81 8.03
C ILE A 96 7.12 -5.76 7.79
N ILE A 97 6.89 -7.06 8.05
CA ILE A 97 7.82 -8.13 7.67
C ILE A 97 7.18 -8.89 6.52
N LEU A 98 7.93 -9.05 5.42
CA LEU A 98 7.47 -9.74 4.23
C LEU A 98 8.17 -11.09 4.08
N ASP A 99 7.39 -12.13 3.78
CA ASP A 99 7.91 -13.42 3.36
C ASP A 99 8.30 -13.36 1.87
N LEU A 100 9.59 -13.38 1.62
CA LEU A 100 10.13 -13.43 0.25
C LEU A 100 10.26 -14.86 -0.28
N HIS A 101 10.06 -15.90 0.55
CA HIS A 101 10.14 -17.31 0.16
C HIS A 101 8.78 -17.84 -0.29
N GLN A 102 8.16 -17.12 -1.22
CA GLN A 102 6.85 -17.42 -1.82
C GLN A 102 6.99 -17.47 -3.35
N PRO A 103 6.19 -18.28 -4.07
CA PRO A 103 6.32 -18.43 -5.53
C PRO A 103 6.27 -17.11 -6.31
N ASN A 104 5.41 -16.17 -5.90
CA ASN A 104 5.29 -14.85 -6.54
C ASN A 104 6.52 -13.95 -6.33
N MET A 105 7.36 -14.24 -5.33
CA MET A 105 8.57 -13.48 -5.02
C MET A 105 9.85 -14.09 -5.63
N GLN A 106 9.75 -15.26 -6.27
CA GLN A 106 10.91 -15.96 -6.82
C GLN A 106 10.99 -15.79 -8.35
N PRO A 107 12.20 -15.74 -8.94
CA PRO A 107 13.50 -15.57 -8.25
C PRO A 107 13.69 -14.16 -7.68
N ILE A 108 14.45 -14.03 -6.60
CA ILE A 108 14.81 -12.71 -6.04
C ILE A 108 16.04 -12.19 -6.80
N ASN A 109 15.83 -11.19 -7.65
CA ASN A 109 16.91 -10.49 -8.36
C ASN A 109 17.04 -9.01 -7.92
N ASN A 110 15.92 -8.40 -7.52
CA ASN A 110 15.85 -7.04 -6.98
C ASN A 110 14.65 -6.93 -6.05
N VAL A 111 14.92 -6.84 -4.75
CA VAL A 111 13.89 -6.86 -3.70
C VAL A 111 12.84 -5.76 -3.90
N ALA A 112 13.26 -4.52 -4.24
CA ALA A 112 12.34 -3.43 -4.46
C ALA A 112 11.38 -3.71 -5.62
N LYS A 113 11.91 -4.22 -6.73
CA LYS A 113 11.11 -4.60 -7.90
C LYS A 113 10.19 -5.78 -7.59
N ASN A 114 10.69 -6.81 -6.89
CA ASN A 114 9.85 -7.93 -6.46
C ASN A 114 8.68 -7.46 -5.59
N ILE A 115 8.91 -6.57 -4.61
CA ILE A 115 7.85 -6.03 -3.75
C ILE A 115 6.81 -5.27 -4.58
N VAL A 116 7.24 -4.37 -5.47
CA VAL A 116 6.33 -3.50 -6.23
C VAL A 116 5.58 -4.23 -7.34
N TYR A 117 6.24 -5.15 -8.05
CA TYR A 117 5.65 -5.80 -9.22
C TYR A 117 5.03 -7.16 -8.94
N SER A 118 5.50 -7.86 -7.91
CA SER A 118 5.08 -9.22 -7.61
C SER A 118 4.51 -9.39 -6.21
N GLY A 119 4.79 -8.47 -5.29
CA GLY A 119 4.32 -8.51 -3.91
C GLY A 119 2.80 -8.40 -3.80
N SER A 120 2.28 -8.99 -2.76
CA SER A 120 0.85 -8.95 -2.40
C SER A 120 0.67 -8.96 -0.88
N LYS A 121 -0.53 -8.67 -0.42
CA LYS A 121 -0.87 -8.74 1.02
C LYS A 121 -0.60 -10.11 1.64
N SER A 122 -0.64 -11.19 0.85
CA SER A 122 -0.34 -12.55 1.34
C SER A 122 1.13 -12.77 1.71
N ASN A 123 2.03 -11.88 1.27
CA ASN A 123 3.43 -11.91 1.68
C ASN A 123 3.68 -11.29 3.07
N VAL A 124 2.70 -10.61 3.66
CA VAL A 124 2.86 -9.97 4.97
C VAL A 124 2.85 -11.02 6.08
N LYS A 125 3.95 -11.13 6.80
CA LYS A 125 4.12 -11.99 7.97
C LYS A 125 3.78 -11.28 9.26
N CYS A 126 4.15 -10.00 9.36
CA CYS A 126 3.94 -9.21 10.56
C CYS A 126 3.64 -7.76 10.18
N THR A 127 2.74 -7.14 10.93
CA THR A 127 2.49 -5.69 10.89
C THR A 127 2.65 -5.13 12.30
N MET A 128 3.52 -4.15 12.44
CA MET A 128 3.80 -3.46 13.69
C MET A 128 3.52 -1.96 13.53
N VAL A 129 2.85 -1.38 14.51
CA VAL A 129 2.59 0.07 14.59
C VAL A 129 2.99 0.57 15.97
N ASN A 130 3.87 1.55 16.01
CA ASN A 130 4.42 2.14 17.24
C ASN A 130 4.93 1.07 18.21
N GLY A 131 5.63 0.05 17.69
CA GLY A 131 6.19 -1.05 18.47
C GLY A 131 5.18 -2.13 18.90
N LYS A 132 3.89 -1.97 18.59
CA LYS A 132 2.85 -2.95 18.89
C LYS A 132 2.57 -3.82 17.68
N ILE A 133 2.70 -5.13 17.80
CA ILE A 133 2.31 -6.09 16.78
C ILE A 133 0.78 -6.11 16.69
N LEU A 134 0.24 -5.82 15.50
CA LEU A 134 -1.20 -5.85 15.22
C LEU A 134 -1.61 -7.09 14.42
N TYR A 135 -0.66 -7.67 13.67
CA TYR A 135 -0.86 -8.89 12.89
C TYR A 135 0.44 -9.68 12.86
N GLU A 136 0.38 -10.98 13.03
CA GLU A 136 1.49 -11.91 12.90
C GLU A 136 1.00 -13.29 12.48
N ASP A 137 1.55 -13.85 11.40
CA ASP A 137 1.30 -15.21 10.91
C ASP A 137 -0.19 -15.63 10.88
N GLY A 138 -1.07 -14.75 10.39
CA GLY A 138 -2.51 -15.02 10.28
C GLY A 138 -3.33 -14.58 11.49
N HIS A 139 -2.70 -14.17 12.58
CA HIS A 139 -3.37 -13.77 13.81
C HIS A 139 -3.44 -12.25 13.96
N PHE A 140 -4.62 -11.74 14.31
CA PHE A 140 -4.84 -10.31 14.55
C PHE A 140 -4.81 -10.00 16.06
N HIS A 141 -4.01 -9.01 16.46
CA HIS A 141 -3.84 -8.55 17.84
C HIS A 141 -4.48 -7.17 18.04
N VAL A 142 -5.75 -7.03 17.65
CA VAL A 142 -6.47 -5.75 17.59
C VAL A 142 -7.48 -5.54 18.73
N GLY A 143 -7.55 -6.49 19.68
CA GLY A 143 -8.36 -6.35 20.89
C GLY A 143 -9.81 -6.79 20.78
N PHE A 144 -10.18 -7.42 19.65
CA PHE A 144 -11.51 -8.03 19.44
C PHE A 144 -11.39 -9.26 18.51
N GLU A 145 -12.39 -10.13 18.56
CA GLU A 145 -12.46 -11.31 17.72
C GLU A 145 -12.91 -10.95 16.31
N ILE A 146 -12.13 -11.37 15.31
CA ILE A 146 -12.34 -10.99 13.90
C ILE A 146 -13.64 -11.59 13.36
N GLU A 147 -13.96 -12.85 13.66
CA GLU A 147 -15.20 -13.51 13.22
C GLU A 147 -16.43 -12.78 13.76
N ALA A 148 -16.42 -12.37 15.04
CA ALA A 148 -17.50 -11.59 15.61
C ALA A 148 -17.67 -10.23 14.92
N LEU A 149 -16.57 -9.61 14.46
CA LEU A 149 -16.63 -8.38 13.67
C LEU A 149 -17.27 -8.63 12.30
N TYR A 150 -16.94 -9.72 11.62
CA TYR A 150 -17.53 -10.07 10.32
C TYR A 150 -19.05 -10.24 10.45
N ASP A 151 -19.52 -10.97 11.46
CA ASP A 151 -20.94 -11.18 11.73
C ASP A 151 -21.67 -9.86 12.01
N GLU A 152 -21.09 -8.97 12.80
CA GLU A 152 -21.69 -7.68 13.12
C GLU A 152 -21.77 -6.77 11.88
N VAL A 153 -20.73 -6.73 11.05
CA VAL A 153 -20.72 -5.97 9.79
C VAL A 153 -21.78 -6.50 8.85
N GLN A 154 -21.91 -7.83 8.70
CA GLN A 154 -22.92 -8.45 7.84
C GLN A 154 -24.35 -8.08 8.27
N LYS A 155 -24.66 -8.15 9.57
CA LYS A 155 -25.95 -7.73 10.12
C LYS A 155 -26.28 -6.25 9.82
N ARG A 156 -25.27 -5.37 9.89
CA ARG A 156 -25.44 -3.95 9.56
C ARG A 156 -25.73 -3.74 8.09
N VAL A 157 -25.03 -4.44 7.19
CA VAL A 157 -25.29 -4.39 5.74
C VAL A 157 -26.72 -4.85 5.42
N GLU A 158 -27.15 -5.97 5.97
CA GLU A 158 -28.54 -6.48 5.77
C GLU A 158 -29.60 -5.48 6.22
N ARG A 159 -29.35 -4.78 7.31
CA ARG A 159 -30.27 -3.72 7.79
C ARG A 159 -30.32 -2.51 6.86
N LEU A 160 -29.20 -2.16 6.21
CA LEU A 160 -29.15 -1.03 5.28
C LEU A 160 -29.73 -1.34 3.90
N MET A 161 -29.79 -2.62 3.54
CA MET A 161 -30.30 -3.08 2.24
C MET A 161 -31.82 -3.38 2.23
N ARG A 162 -32.47 -3.28 3.39
CA ARG A 162 -33.94 -3.38 3.55
C ARG A 162 -34.60 -2.02 3.36
#